data_4edfba8f6a84d1c9b813571ca121245b
#
_entry.id   4edfba8f6a84d1c9b813571ca121245b
#
_cell.length_a   1.000
_cell.length_b   1.000
_cell.length_c   1.000
_cell.angle_alpha   90.00
_cell.angle_beta   90.00
_cell.angle_gamma   90.00
#
_symmetry.space_group_name_H-M   'P 1'
#
loop_
_entity.id
_entity.type
_entity.pdbx_description
1 polymer ?
#
loop_
_entity_poly.entity_id
_entity_poly.type
_entity_poly.pdbx_seq_one_letter_code
_entity_poly.pdbx_strand_id
1 'polypeptide(L)'
;MRIALVHHSVCGYGGMEIVSQRLYYYFTKRGHEVTLFSTSACQGMNVRQVKVLKFNPEIQIPLDKVNGDYEVVHALSSLSYFNISVSSMLKGKKVVSFLSVKTLRTHPNLFYRLVGSIYEDYIIKKGLKLANAVTVKNLGDKIILEKFNANPFLIPDGLDDVYFKPLNEDFRQEVLKRFNLEEGEFALYVGRIHKLKGIEVFIKALQLSNFKGVIVSSGDKVEGTNVVYAGSLDDLSKIALIDSSCCVVIPSLSDYVEAFSIVASEAWARRKPVITSSVGALKYRVKEGVNGFLFKPGDYKALANILPKAKDFKVKEIPEDVLPWEMVVSMYEDVYKKTLEDSNFEK
;
A
#
# COMPACT_ATOMS: atom_id res chain seq x y z
N MET A 1 22.38 13.26 2.27
CA MET A 1 22.47 12.69 0.90
C MET A 1 21.58 13.47 -0.04
N ARG A 2 21.98 13.54 -1.32
CA ARG A 2 21.11 14.00 -2.41
C ARG A 2 20.36 12.78 -2.98
N ILE A 3 19.03 12.78 -2.84
CA ILE A 3 18.17 11.66 -3.17
C ILE A 3 17.18 12.06 -4.26
N ALA A 4 17.11 11.29 -5.33
CA ALA A 4 16.03 11.37 -6.31
C ALA A 4 15.00 10.28 -6.03
N LEU A 5 13.76 10.64 -5.76
CA LEU A 5 12.62 9.73 -5.68
C LEU A 5 11.87 9.80 -7.02
N VAL A 6 11.63 8.68 -7.66
CA VAL A 6 10.99 8.62 -8.98
C VAL A 6 9.68 7.85 -8.90
N HIS A 7 8.57 8.56 -9.11
CA HIS A 7 7.24 7.95 -9.22
C HIS A 7 6.34 8.77 -10.15
N HIS A 8 5.64 8.11 -11.06
CA HIS A 8 4.81 8.76 -12.08
C HIS A 8 3.67 9.61 -11.50
N SER A 9 3.19 9.30 -10.29
CA SER A 9 2.14 10.04 -9.59
C SER A 9 2.55 10.27 -8.14
N VAL A 10 2.64 11.54 -7.72
CA VAL A 10 3.03 11.92 -6.35
C VAL A 10 1.96 12.74 -5.63
N CYS A 11 1.01 13.31 -6.39
CA CYS A 11 -0.14 14.02 -5.85
C CYS A 11 -1.38 13.15 -5.91
N GLY A 12 -2.05 12.93 -4.79
CA GLY A 12 -3.26 12.14 -4.69
C GLY A 12 -3.36 11.40 -3.36
N TYR A 13 -4.37 10.55 -3.27
CA TYR A 13 -4.68 9.77 -2.07
C TYR A 13 -4.57 8.25 -2.30
N GLY A 14 -3.92 7.83 -3.37
CA GLY A 14 -3.58 6.43 -3.61
C GLY A 14 -2.44 5.96 -2.71
N GLY A 15 -2.32 4.65 -2.49
CA GLY A 15 -1.30 4.10 -1.60
C GLY A 15 0.13 4.52 -1.96
N MET A 16 0.48 4.51 -3.25
CA MET A 16 1.83 4.89 -3.68
C MET A 16 2.08 6.40 -3.68
N GLU A 17 1.07 7.21 -3.91
CA GLU A 17 1.15 8.67 -3.75
C GLU A 17 1.43 9.02 -2.28
N ILE A 18 0.72 8.41 -1.34
CA ILE A 18 0.96 8.59 0.10
C ILE A 18 2.38 8.15 0.47
N VAL A 19 2.83 6.98 0.00
CA VAL A 19 4.21 6.50 0.25
C VAL A 19 5.25 7.50 -0.27
N SER A 20 5.08 8.00 -1.51
CA SER A 20 6.00 8.97 -2.11
C SER A 20 6.08 10.27 -1.30
N GLN A 21 4.92 10.77 -0.84
CA GLN A 21 4.81 11.97 -0.02
C GLN A 21 5.47 11.77 1.36
N ARG A 22 5.24 10.61 2.00
CA ARG A 22 5.82 10.31 3.32
C ARG A 22 7.33 10.11 3.24
N LEU A 23 7.84 9.39 2.24
CA LEU A 23 9.29 9.26 2.03
C LEU A 23 9.94 10.63 1.78
N TYR A 24 9.34 11.48 0.94
CA TYR A 24 9.82 12.84 0.72
C TYR A 24 9.88 13.63 2.04
N TYR A 25 8.77 13.63 2.80
CA TYR A 25 8.68 14.37 4.06
C TYR A 25 9.74 13.91 5.08
N TYR A 26 9.82 12.62 5.33
CA TYR A 26 10.71 12.09 6.37
C TYR A 26 12.19 12.18 5.98
N PHE A 27 12.56 11.94 4.73
CA PHE A 27 13.93 12.16 4.28
C PHE A 27 14.33 13.64 4.38
N THR A 28 13.46 14.55 3.97
CA THR A 28 13.71 16.00 4.10
C THR A 28 13.84 16.40 5.58
N LYS A 29 12.96 15.92 6.45
CA LYS A 29 13.03 16.15 7.89
C LYS A 29 14.34 15.67 8.51
N ARG A 30 14.93 14.61 7.96
CA ARG A 30 16.25 14.08 8.38
C ARG A 30 17.45 14.78 7.73
N GLY A 31 17.22 15.87 7.02
CA GLY A 31 18.28 16.71 6.43
C GLY A 31 18.83 16.19 5.10
N HIS A 32 18.11 15.29 4.41
CA HIS A 32 18.47 14.93 3.03
C HIS A 32 17.94 15.96 2.04
N GLU A 33 18.67 16.18 0.96
CA GLU A 33 18.23 16.95 -0.19
C GLU A 33 17.43 16.04 -1.12
N VAL A 34 16.10 16.18 -1.15
CA VAL A 34 15.21 15.29 -1.88
C VAL A 34 14.60 15.99 -3.08
N THR A 35 14.67 15.34 -4.25
CA THR A 35 13.96 15.75 -5.46
C THR A 35 13.02 14.62 -5.90
N LEU A 36 11.75 14.96 -6.09
CA LEU A 36 10.78 14.04 -6.70
C LEU A 36 10.75 14.24 -8.22
N PHE A 37 10.74 13.14 -8.97
CA PHE A 37 10.48 13.15 -10.41
C PHE A 37 9.11 12.54 -10.68
N SER A 38 8.21 13.33 -11.30
CA SER A 38 6.82 12.90 -11.51
C SER A 38 6.22 13.55 -12.75
N THR A 39 5.03 13.07 -13.16
CA THR A 39 4.28 13.66 -14.28
C THR A 39 3.46 14.88 -13.85
N SER A 40 3.27 15.10 -12.54
CA SER A 40 2.53 16.23 -11.98
C SER A 40 3.29 16.90 -10.84
N ALA A 41 3.15 18.21 -10.70
CA ALA A 41 3.66 18.96 -9.56
C ALA A 41 2.79 18.69 -8.32
N CYS A 42 3.38 18.84 -7.14
CA CYS A 42 2.70 18.77 -5.86
C CYS A 42 3.10 19.96 -5.00
N GLN A 43 2.12 20.67 -4.46
CA GLN A 43 2.37 21.87 -3.67
C GLN A 43 3.21 21.51 -2.42
N GLY A 44 4.18 22.36 -2.10
CA GLY A 44 5.05 22.17 -0.93
C GLY A 44 6.15 21.13 -1.08
N MET A 45 6.32 20.51 -2.26
CA MET A 45 7.36 19.53 -2.53
C MET A 45 8.28 19.98 -3.68
N ASN A 46 9.55 19.61 -3.60
CA ASN A 46 10.51 19.82 -4.70
C ASN A 46 10.28 18.77 -5.80
N VAL A 47 9.38 19.06 -6.74
CA VAL A 47 9.01 18.14 -7.83
C VAL A 47 9.54 18.67 -9.16
N ARG A 48 10.34 17.85 -9.84
CA ARG A 48 10.68 18.02 -11.26
C ARG A 48 9.65 17.29 -12.11
N GLN A 49 8.81 18.06 -12.80
CA GLN A 49 7.85 17.50 -13.75
C GLN A 49 8.55 16.99 -15.00
N VAL A 50 8.11 15.81 -15.45
CA VAL A 50 8.56 15.17 -16.70
C VAL A 50 7.35 14.99 -17.60
N LYS A 51 7.41 15.55 -18.80
CA LYS A 51 6.36 15.35 -19.82
C LYS A 51 6.35 13.91 -20.31
N VAL A 52 5.17 13.36 -20.52
CA VAL A 52 5.01 11.96 -20.94
C VAL A 52 4.01 11.80 -22.07
N LEU A 53 4.23 10.78 -22.88
CA LEU A 53 3.20 10.17 -23.70
C LEU A 53 2.54 9.05 -22.88
N LYS A 54 1.27 9.20 -22.54
CA LYS A 54 0.54 8.31 -21.65
C LYS A 54 -0.32 7.32 -22.46
N PHE A 55 -0.06 6.03 -22.32
CA PHE A 55 -0.88 4.94 -22.87
C PHE A 55 -1.84 4.38 -21.82
N ASN A 56 -1.35 4.14 -20.60
CA ASN A 56 -2.13 3.70 -19.45
C ASN A 56 -1.39 4.10 -18.16
N PRO A 57 -1.91 3.83 -16.95
CA PRO A 57 -1.24 4.19 -15.71
C PRO A 57 0.20 3.66 -15.59
N GLU A 58 0.48 2.44 -16.07
CA GLU A 58 1.79 1.80 -15.92
C GLU A 58 2.75 2.17 -17.06
N ILE A 59 2.22 2.44 -18.27
CA ILE A 59 3.02 2.74 -19.46
C ILE A 59 2.89 4.22 -19.78
N GLN A 60 3.83 5.00 -19.24
CA GLN A 60 4.00 6.44 -19.49
C GLN A 60 5.43 6.66 -19.97
N ILE A 61 5.59 7.06 -21.23
CA ILE A 61 6.89 7.22 -21.87
C ILE A 61 7.37 8.65 -21.65
N PRO A 62 8.53 8.87 -20.97
CA PRO A 62 9.10 10.21 -20.85
C PRO A 62 9.45 10.79 -22.23
N LEU A 63 9.03 12.04 -22.46
CA LEU A 63 9.37 12.81 -23.68
C LEU A 63 10.58 13.70 -23.46
N ASP A 64 10.83 14.09 -22.21
CA ASP A 64 11.95 14.95 -21.84
C ASP A 64 13.20 14.11 -21.56
N LYS A 65 14.36 14.61 -21.94
CA LYS A 65 15.64 14.10 -21.43
C LYS A 65 15.84 14.66 -20.02
N VAL A 66 15.81 13.76 -19.05
CA VAL A 66 16.02 14.11 -17.66
C VAL A 66 17.48 13.91 -17.28
N ASN A 67 18.07 14.90 -16.62
CA ASN A 67 19.44 14.83 -16.12
C ASN A 67 19.49 15.27 -14.65
N GLY A 68 20.47 14.81 -13.95
CA GLY A 68 20.74 15.16 -12.55
C GLY A 68 21.76 14.20 -11.97
N ASP A 69 22.46 14.68 -10.95
CA ASP A 69 23.48 13.94 -10.23
C ASP A 69 23.05 13.79 -8.76
N TYR A 70 22.80 12.57 -8.33
CA TYR A 70 22.32 12.20 -7.02
C TYR A 70 23.21 11.11 -6.44
N GLU A 71 23.30 11.02 -5.13
CA GLU A 71 23.95 9.87 -4.49
C GLU A 71 23.09 8.61 -4.68
N VAL A 72 21.77 8.75 -4.50
CA VAL A 72 20.79 7.68 -4.66
C VAL A 72 19.64 8.12 -5.56
N VAL A 73 19.27 7.24 -6.49
CA VAL A 73 18.07 7.36 -7.32
C VAL A 73 17.15 6.19 -7.01
N HIS A 74 16.02 6.45 -6.39
CA HIS A 74 15.08 5.42 -5.95
C HIS A 74 13.82 5.40 -6.83
N ALA A 75 13.68 4.37 -7.65
CA ALA A 75 12.45 4.06 -8.39
C ALA A 75 11.43 3.39 -7.43
N LEU A 76 10.35 4.08 -7.08
CA LEU A 76 9.40 3.66 -6.04
C LEU A 76 8.42 2.55 -6.47
N SER A 77 8.41 2.20 -7.75
CA SER A 77 7.66 1.03 -8.27
C SER A 77 8.30 0.54 -9.55
N SER A 78 8.57 -0.75 -9.61
CA SER A 78 9.16 -1.39 -10.79
C SER A 78 8.17 -1.55 -11.94
N LEU A 79 6.86 -1.63 -11.70
CA LEU A 79 5.85 -1.82 -12.73
C LEU A 79 5.70 -0.60 -13.66
N SER A 80 6.02 0.59 -13.18
CA SER A 80 5.92 1.80 -13.98
C SER A 80 7.10 1.94 -14.94
N TYR A 81 6.82 1.97 -16.24
CA TYR A 81 7.84 2.26 -17.28
C TYR A 81 8.49 3.63 -17.05
N PHE A 82 7.71 4.64 -16.64
CA PHE A 82 8.21 5.95 -16.27
C PHE A 82 9.29 5.87 -15.20
N ASN A 83 9.03 5.18 -14.11
CA ASN A 83 9.95 5.10 -12.98
C ASN A 83 11.30 4.51 -13.39
N ILE A 84 11.28 3.40 -14.13
CA ILE A 84 12.51 2.75 -14.60
C ILE A 84 13.24 3.59 -15.63
N SER A 85 12.52 4.23 -16.58
CA SER A 85 13.12 5.02 -17.64
C SER A 85 13.75 6.30 -17.08
N VAL A 86 13.04 7.08 -16.25
CA VAL A 86 13.56 8.28 -15.62
C VAL A 86 14.76 7.95 -14.73
N SER A 87 14.66 6.91 -13.91
CA SER A 87 15.78 6.48 -13.07
C SER A 87 17.02 6.09 -13.86
N SER A 88 16.86 5.53 -15.07
CA SER A 88 18.00 5.19 -15.93
C SER A 88 18.72 6.40 -16.54
N MET A 89 18.04 7.55 -16.66
CA MET A 89 18.62 8.80 -17.19
C MET A 89 19.42 9.57 -16.14
N LEU A 90 19.12 9.42 -14.86
CA LEU A 90 19.76 10.10 -13.75
C LEU A 90 21.09 9.43 -13.38
N LYS A 91 22.08 10.21 -12.92
CA LYS A 91 23.32 9.66 -12.35
C LYS A 91 23.10 9.32 -10.87
N GLY A 92 23.82 8.34 -10.34
CA GLY A 92 23.79 7.89 -8.96
C GLY A 92 23.46 6.40 -8.83
N LYS A 93 23.56 5.86 -7.62
CA LYS A 93 23.23 4.46 -7.32
C LYS A 93 21.71 4.23 -7.40
N LYS A 94 21.29 3.14 -8.02
CA LYS A 94 19.89 2.85 -8.27
C LYS A 94 19.32 1.89 -7.23
N VAL A 95 18.32 2.34 -6.51
CA VAL A 95 17.47 1.49 -5.67
C VAL A 95 16.13 1.32 -6.40
N VAL A 96 15.66 0.10 -6.55
CA VAL A 96 14.39 -0.19 -7.21
C VAL A 96 13.47 -0.95 -6.27
N SER A 97 12.33 -0.37 -5.95
CA SER A 97 11.26 -1.04 -5.20
C SER A 97 10.41 -1.88 -6.15
N PHE A 98 10.31 -3.17 -5.89
CA PHE A 98 9.44 -4.08 -6.62
C PHE A 98 8.15 -4.30 -5.84
N LEU A 99 7.03 -4.05 -6.51
CA LEU A 99 5.70 -4.12 -5.94
C LEU A 99 4.80 -4.99 -6.81
N SER A 100 3.96 -5.81 -6.18
CA SER A 100 2.98 -6.64 -6.89
C SER A 100 3.63 -7.49 -8.00
N VAL A 101 4.74 -8.15 -7.70
CA VAL A 101 5.53 -8.89 -8.68
C VAL A 101 4.75 -10.08 -9.23
N LYS A 102 4.62 -10.17 -10.55
CA LYS A 102 3.88 -11.23 -11.28
C LYS A 102 2.39 -11.35 -10.94
N THR A 103 1.79 -10.27 -10.48
CA THR A 103 0.38 -10.25 -10.08
C THR A 103 -0.59 -10.07 -11.25
N LEU A 104 -0.13 -9.54 -12.39
CA LEU A 104 -0.95 -9.42 -13.60
C LEU A 104 -1.38 -10.78 -14.17
N ARG A 105 -0.64 -11.86 -13.86
CA ARG A 105 -0.99 -13.24 -14.25
C ARG A 105 -2.30 -13.73 -13.65
N THR A 106 -2.71 -13.18 -12.52
CA THR A 106 -3.97 -13.51 -11.84
C THR A 106 -5.06 -12.45 -12.03
N HIS A 107 -4.81 -11.45 -12.90
CA HIS A 107 -5.75 -10.38 -13.13
C HIS A 107 -7.08 -10.92 -13.74
N PRO A 108 -8.26 -10.47 -13.25
CA PRO A 108 -9.56 -10.96 -13.75
C PRO A 108 -9.79 -10.70 -15.24
N ASN A 109 -9.27 -9.58 -15.76
CA ASN A 109 -9.36 -9.24 -17.18
C ASN A 109 -8.30 -10.02 -17.98
N LEU A 110 -8.77 -10.80 -18.99
CA LEU A 110 -7.93 -11.65 -19.81
C LEU A 110 -6.84 -10.89 -20.59
N PHE A 111 -7.13 -9.68 -21.07
CA PHE A 111 -6.14 -8.84 -21.75
C PHE A 111 -4.96 -8.49 -20.85
N TYR A 112 -5.24 -8.00 -19.63
CA TYR A 112 -4.18 -7.73 -18.65
C TYR A 112 -3.44 -8.99 -18.25
N ARG A 113 -4.11 -10.13 -18.18
CA ARG A 113 -3.48 -11.40 -17.83
C ARG A 113 -2.51 -11.90 -18.90
N LEU A 114 -2.81 -11.73 -20.18
CA LEU A 114 -1.96 -12.16 -21.29
C LEU A 114 -0.88 -11.11 -21.62
N VAL A 115 -1.32 -9.93 -22.05
CA VAL A 115 -0.40 -8.85 -22.51
C VAL A 115 0.35 -8.23 -21.32
N GLY A 116 -0.37 -8.02 -20.20
CA GLY A 116 0.22 -7.48 -18.98
C GLY A 116 1.32 -8.36 -18.40
N SER A 117 1.18 -9.69 -18.47
CA SER A 117 2.21 -10.63 -17.98
C SER A 117 3.51 -10.53 -18.80
N ILE A 118 3.42 -10.33 -20.10
CA ILE A 118 4.59 -10.15 -20.97
C ILE A 118 5.28 -8.83 -20.61
N TYR A 119 4.51 -7.77 -20.47
CA TYR A 119 5.02 -6.47 -20.04
C TYR A 119 5.67 -6.55 -18.66
N GLU A 120 5.04 -7.23 -17.71
CA GLU A 120 5.54 -7.41 -16.35
C GLU A 120 6.89 -8.13 -16.34
N ASP A 121 7.04 -9.21 -17.10
CA ASP A 121 8.32 -9.93 -17.23
C ASP A 121 9.42 -9.06 -17.86
N TYR A 122 9.07 -8.23 -18.83
CA TYR A 122 10.00 -7.28 -19.45
C TYR A 122 10.46 -6.22 -18.44
N ILE A 123 9.53 -5.58 -17.75
CA ILE A 123 9.85 -4.48 -16.85
C ILE A 123 10.59 -4.94 -15.59
N ILE A 124 10.28 -6.15 -15.07
CA ILE A 124 11.02 -6.78 -13.98
C ILE A 124 12.50 -6.96 -14.37
N LYS A 125 12.77 -7.57 -15.52
CA LYS A 125 14.14 -7.77 -16.01
C LYS A 125 14.88 -6.44 -16.19
N LYS A 126 14.20 -5.43 -16.74
CA LYS A 126 14.76 -4.08 -16.92
C LYS A 126 15.08 -3.41 -15.58
N GLY A 127 14.18 -3.54 -14.61
CA GLY A 127 14.37 -3.01 -13.25
C GLY A 127 15.54 -3.71 -12.52
N LEU A 128 15.62 -5.05 -12.58
CA LEU A 128 16.71 -5.81 -11.98
C LEU A 128 18.08 -5.46 -12.60
N LYS A 129 18.13 -5.29 -13.93
CA LYS A 129 19.37 -4.87 -14.62
C LYS A 129 19.82 -3.45 -14.23
N LEU A 130 18.85 -2.56 -13.91
CA LEU A 130 19.15 -1.19 -13.51
C LEU A 130 19.62 -1.11 -12.04
N ALA A 131 19.08 -1.97 -11.16
CA ALA A 131 19.23 -1.85 -9.73
C ALA A 131 20.62 -2.20 -9.21
N ASN A 132 21.16 -1.34 -8.33
CA ASN A 132 22.29 -1.67 -7.44
C ASN A 132 21.77 -2.32 -6.14
N ALA A 133 20.56 -1.93 -5.70
CA ALA A 133 19.83 -2.58 -4.61
C ALA A 133 18.35 -2.73 -4.95
N VAL A 134 17.74 -3.79 -4.45
CA VAL A 134 16.34 -4.13 -4.68
C VAL A 134 15.59 -4.15 -3.36
N THR A 135 14.42 -3.53 -3.31
CA THR A 135 13.53 -3.58 -2.14
C THR A 135 12.17 -4.15 -2.52
N VAL A 136 11.52 -4.80 -1.56
CA VAL A 136 10.15 -5.32 -1.66
C VAL A 136 9.39 -4.99 -0.38
N LYS A 137 8.07 -4.94 -0.46
CA LYS A 137 7.21 -4.63 0.70
C LYS A 137 6.66 -5.87 1.41
N ASN A 138 6.69 -7.03 0.75
CA ASN A 138 6.07 -8.24 1.27
C ASN A 138 6.88 -9.50 0.93
N LEU A 139 6.63 -10.54 1.71
CA LEU A 139 7.33 -11.82 1.58
C LEU A 139 7.04 -12.51 0.23
N GLY A 140 5.85 -12.36 -0.33
CA GLY A 140 5.50 -12.96 -1.62
C GLY A 140 6.33 -12.43 -2.77
N ASP A 141 6.49 -11.10 -2.85
CA ASP A 141 7.36 -10.47 -3.85
C ASP A 141 8.83 -10.87 -3.64
N LYS A 142 9.28 -10.95 -2.38
CA LYS A 142 10.63 -11.42 -2.03
C LYS A 142 10.90 -12.81 -2.60
N ILE A 143 10.05 -13.78 -2.28
CA ILE A 143 10.18 -15.18 -2.75
C ILE A 143 10.21 -15.27 -4.29
N ILE A 144 9.43 -14.41 -4.97
CA ILE A 144 9.42 -14.41 -6.44
C ILE A 144 10.74 -13.84 -6.99
N LEU A 145 11.25 -12.75 -6.43
CA LEU A 145 12.49 -12.13 -6.92
C LEU A 145 13.73 -12.95 -6.61
N GLU A 146 13.76 -13.70 -5.52
CA GLU A 146 14.83 -14.66 -5.22
C GLU A 146 14.99 -15.72 -6.34
N LYS A 147 13.90 -16.09 -7.03
CA LYS A 147 13.96 -16.97 -8.22
C LYS A 147 14.64 -16.32 -9.45
N PHE A 148 14.83 -15.01 -9.44
CA PHE A 148 15.62 -14.27 -10.43
C PHE A 148 17.05 -13.98 -9.94
N ASN A 149 17.53 -14.68 -8.91
CA ASN A 149 18.82 -14.47 -8.25
C ASN A 149 19.00 -13.05 -7.68
N ALA A 150 17.91 -12.36 -7.35
CA ALA A 150 17.93 -11.11 -6.62
C ALA A 150 17.90 -11.39 -5.12
N ASN A 151 18.54 -10.52 -4.33
CA ASN A 151 18.46 -10.55 -2.86
C ASN A 151 17.79 -9.27 -2.35
N PRO A 152 16.45 -9.20 -2.36
CA PRO A 152 15.74 -7.98 -2.02
C PRO A 152 15.69 -7.73 -0.51
N PHE A 153 15.85 -6.46 -0.13
CA PHE A 153 15.56 -6.01 1.22
C PHE A 153 14.04 -5.92 1.42
N LEU A 154 13.55 -6.49 2.50
CA LEU A 154 12.14 -6.42 2.89
C LEU A 154 11.92 -5.14 3.69
N ILE A 155 11.24 -4.15 3.12
CA ILE A 155 10.94 -2.86 3.73
C ILE A 155 9.44 -2.58 3.59
N PRO A 156 8.67 -2.60 4.69
CA PRO A 156 7.23 -2.36 4.66
C PRO A 156 6.89 -0.90 4.38
N ASP A 157 5.60 -0.60 4.21
CA ASP A 157 5.10 0.77 4.31
C ASP A 157 4.91 1.14 5.78
N GLY A 158 5.25 2.38 6.12
CA GLY A 158 5.06 2.91 7.46
C GLY A 158 3.63 3.40 7.72
N LEU A 159 3.33 3.63 8.98
CA LEU A 159 2.16 4.36 9.45
C LEU A 159 2.57 5.68 10.10
N ASP A 160 1.67 6.66 10.04
CA ASP A 160 1.84 7.90 10.79
C ASP A 160 1.71 7.64 12.30
N ASP A 161 2.46 8.40 13.10
CA ASP A 161 2.55 8.20 14.56
C ASP A 161 1.19 8.23 15.27
N VAL A 162 0.19 8.90 14.68
CA VAL A 162 -1.17 8.99 15.23
C VAL A 162 -1.81 7.63 15.41
N TYR A 163 -1.47 6.63 14.58
CA TYR A 163 -2.01 5.26 14.69
C TYR A 163 -1.48 4.49 15.91
N PHE A 164 -0.37 4.93 16.49
CA PHE A 164 0.23 4.31 17.68
C PHE A 164 -0.10 5.02 18.99
N LYS A 165 -0.83 6.15 18.91
CA LYS A 165 -1.22 6.96 20.08
C LYS A 165 -2.62 6.63 20.54
N PRO A 166 -2.90 6.72 21.86
CA PRO A 166 -4.27 6.60 22.35
C PRO A 166 -5.14 7.72 21.79
N LEU A 167 -6.39 7.39 21.50
CA LEU A 167 -7.39 8.36 21.07
C LEU A 167 -8.17 8.86 22.28
N ASN A 168 -8.60 10.14 22.25
CA ASN A 168 -9.49 10.69 23.27
C ASN A 168 -10.85 9.99 23.23
N GLU A 169 -11.34 9.55 24.39
CA GLU A 169 -12.56 8.76 24.50
C GLU A 169 -13.80 9.59 24.14
N ASP A 170 -13.87 10.85 24.57
CA ASP A 170 -15.03 11.73 24.27
C ASP A 170 -15.15 11.96 22.76
N PHE A 171 -14.00 12.18 22.07
CA PHE A 171 -13.96 12.29 20.62
C PHE A 171 -14.42 11.01 19.94
N ARG A 172 -13.99 9.84 20.43
CA ARG A 172 -14.42 8.53 19.90
C ARG A 172 -15.94 8.38 20.00
N GLN A 173 -16.51 8.73 21.15
CA GLN A 173 -17.95 8.68 21.38
C GLN A 173 -18.73 9.69 20.51
N GLU A 174 -18.16 10.87 20.26
CA GLU A 174 -18.74 11.85 19.34
C GLU A 174 -18.83 11.29 17.92
N VAL A 175 -17.77 10.64 17.41
CA VAL A 175 -17.76 10.01 16.10
C VAL A 175 -18.81 8.89 16.01
N LEU A 176 -18.93 8.04 17.04
CA LEU A 176 -19.95 7.00 17.07
C LEU A 176 -21.37 7.57 17.01
N LYS A 177 -21.65 8.61 17.80
CA LYS A 177 -22.94 9.31 17.79
C LYS A 177 -23.26 9.91 16.42
N ARG A 178 -22.27 10.52 15.75
CA ARG A 178 -22.43 11.12 14.43
C ARG A 178 -22.97 10.11 13.40
N PHE A 179 -22.56 8.85 13.49
CA PHE A 179 -22.96 7.79 12.55
C PHE A 179 -24.01 6.83 13.13
N ASN A 180 -24.53 7.08 14.32
CA ASN A 180 -25.47 6.21 15.03
C ASN A 180 -24.95 4.77 15.15
N LEU A 181 -23.74 4.61 15.68
CA LEU A 181 -23.02 3.35 15.82
C LEU A 181 -22.85 2.97 17.30
N GLU A 182 -22.81 1.67 17.54
CA GLU A 182 -22.50 1.07 18.84
C GLU A 182 -21.14 0.36 18.76
N GLU A 183 -20.35 0.49 19.81
CA GLU A 183 -19.01 -0.10 19.90
C GLU A 183 -19.08 -1.62 19.80
N GLY A 184 -18.19 -2.21 18.97
CA GLY A 184 -18.12 -3.65 18.75
C GLY A 184 -19.21 -4.25 17.87
N GLU A 185 -20.20 -3.45 17.45
CA GLU A 185 -21.39 -3.97 16.74
C GLU A 185 -21.31 -3.83 15.21
N PHE A 186 -20.19 -3.39 14.67
CA PHE A 186 -20.03 -3.23 13.22
C PHE A 186 -18.66 -3.68 12.70
N ALA A 187 -18.65 -4.15 11.45
CA ALA A 187 -17.45 -4.37 10.68
C ALA A 187 -17.11 -3.12 9.86
N LEU A 188 -15.83 -2.80 9.72
CA LEU A 188 -15.37 -1.60 9.03
C LEU A 188 -14.68 -1.94 7.71
N TYR A 189 -15.09 -1.29 6.63
CA TYR A 189 -14.37 -1.24 5.35
C TYR A 189 -13.73 0.15 5.19
N VAL A 190 -12.43 0.18 4.87
CA VAL A 190 -11.69 1.41 4.54
C VAL A 190 -11.02 1.23 3.19
N GLY A 191 -11.31 2.12 2.24
CA GLY A 191 -10.65 2.07 0.94
C GLY A 191 -11.47 2.69 -0.19
N ARG A 192 -10.84 2.78 -1.37
CA ARG A 192 -11.52 3.28 -2.57
C ARG A 192 -12.63 2.33 -3.01
N ILE A 193 -13.74 2.88 -3.48
CA ILE A 193 -14.78 2.10 -4.16
C ILE A 193 -14.29 1.77 -5.57
N HIS A 194 -13.81 0.55 -5.71
CA HIS A 194 -13.31 0.02 -6.98
C HIS A 194 -13.62 -1.47 -7.06
N LYS A 195 -14.00 -1.95 -8.24
CA LYS A 195 -14.43 -3.33 -8.45
C LYS A 195 -13.46 -4.37 -7.85
N LEU A 196 -12.15 -4.19 -8.05
CA LEU A 196 -11.15 -5.12 -7.51
C LEU A 196 -10.95 -5.05 -5.99
N LYS A 197 -11.46 -4.01 -5.32
CA LYS A 197 -11.46 -3.89 -3.85
C LYS A 197 -12.61 -4.66 -3.19
N GLY A 198 -13.53 -5.23 -3.98
CA GLY A 198 -14.51 -6.21 -3.51
C GLY A 198 -15.60 -5.66 -2.61
N ILE A 199 -15.94 -4.36 -2.71
CA ILE A 199 -16.99 -3.75 -1.90
C ILE A 199 -18.33 -4.50 -1.98
N GLU A 200 -18.66 -5.06 -3.16
CA GLU A 200 -19.86 -5.84 -3.36
C GLU A 200 -19.87 -7.15 -2.55
N VAL A 201 -18.68 -7.75 -2.36
CA VAL A 201 -18.50 -8.96 -1.53
C VAL A 201 -18.81 -8.63 -0.07
N PHE A 202 -18.33 -7.48 0.40
CA PHE A 202 -18.61 -6.98 1.75
C PHE A 202 -20.11 -6.76 1.96
N ILE A 203 -20.76 -6.01 1.07
CA ILE A 203 -22.19 -5.70 1.17
C ILE A 203 -23.05 -6.98 1.16
N LYS A 204 -22.78 -7.93 0.25
CA LYS A 204 -23.49 -9.21 0.21
C LYS A 204 -23.29 -10.03 1.48
N ALA A 205 -22.08 -9.99 2.06
CA ALA A 205 -21.83 -10.67 3.32
C ALA A 205 -22.60 -10.06 4.49
N LEU A 206 -22.67 -8.71 4.56
CA LEU A 206 -23.47 -8.01 5.57
C LEU A 206 -24.95 -8.35 5.48
N GLN A 207 -25.50 -8.37 4.25
CA GLN A 207 -26.90 -8.73 4.01
C GLN A 207 -27.20 -10.16 4.45
N LEU A 208 -26.29 -11.11 4.10
CA LEU A 208 -26.49 -12.54 4.42
C LEU A 208 -26.40 -12.82 5.93
N SER A 209 -25.48 -12.14 6.62
CA SER A 209 -25.24 -12.32 8.06
C SER A 209 -26.11 -11.43 8.95
N ASN A 210 -26.89 -10.51 8.37
CA ASN A 210 -27.56 -9.42 9.07
C ASN A 210 -26.63 -8.60 9.98
N PHE A 211 -25.37 -8.46 9.57
CA PHE A 211 -24.33 -7.75 10.31
C PHE A 211 -24.28 -6.28 9.87
N LYS A 212 -24.04 -5.35 10.80
CA LYS A 212 -23.87 -3.94 10.47
C LYS A 212 -22.48 -3.69 9.90
N GLY A 213 -22.38 -2.90 8.85
CA GLY A 213 -21.11 -2.50 8.24
C GLY A 213 -21.00 -1.00 8.07
N VAL A 214 -19.78 -0.49 8.21
CA VAL A 214 -19.45 0.92 7.98
C VAL A 214 -18.44 0.98 6.84
N ILE A 215 -18.66 1.91 5.91
CA ILE A 215 -17.79 2.13 4.74
C ILE A 215 -17.19 3.52 4.82
N VAL A 216 -15.86 3.59 4.95
CA VAL A 216 -15.06 4.81 4.84
C VAL A 216 -14.41 4.83 3.46
N SER A 217 -14.82 5.75 2.62
CA SER A 217 -14.32 5.87 1.25
C SER A 217 -14.46 7.28 0.70
N SER A 218 -13.51 7.66 -0.17
CA SER A 218 -13.69 8.80 -1.07
C SER A 218 -14.28 8.29 -2.39
N GLY A 219 -15.44 8.78 -2.79
CA GLY A 219 -16.11 8.38 -4.04
C GLY A 219 -17.61 8.39 -3.90
N ASP A 220 -18.30 7.78 -4.85
CA ASP A 220 -19.75 7.73 -4.86
C ASP A 220 -20.31 6.94 -3.67
N LYS A 221 -21.43 7.43 -3.13
CA LYS A 221 -22.12 6.75 -2.03
C LYS A 221 -22.54 5.35 -2.45
N VAL A 222 -22.25 4.39 -1.60
CA VAL A 222 -22.70 3.01 -1.75
C VAL A 222 -23.86 2.76 -0.81
N GLU A 223 -24.92 2.18 -1.31
CA GLU A 223 -26.12 1.84 -0.55
C GLU A 223 -26.23 0.32 -0.37
N GLY A 224 -26.77 -0.08 0.75
CA GLY A 224 -27.03 -1.47 1.07
C GLY A 224 -27.77 -1.61 2.40
N THR A 225 -28.46 -2.72 2.58
CA THR A 225 -29.06 -3.06 3.85
C THR A 225 -27.96 -3.25 4.90
N ASN A 226 -28.14 -2.68 6.08
CA ASN A 226 -27.17 -2.70 7.18
C ASN A 226 -25.84 -1.98 6.91
N VAL A 227 -25.79 -1.07 5.92
CA VAL A 227 -24.61 -0.31 5.53
C VAL A 227 -24.74 1.15 5.96
N VAL A 228 -23.73 1.65 6.68
CA VAL A 228 -23.53 3.06 6.99
C VAL A 228 -22.37 3.57 6.11
N TYR A 229 -22.64 4.51 5.22
CA TYR A 229 -21.60 5.16 4.42
C TYR A 229 -21.12 6.42 5.12
N ALA A 230 -19.88 6.40 5.61
CA ALA A 230 -19.28 7.50 6.36
C ALA A 230 -18.56 8.55 5.50
N GLY A 231 -18.37 8.26 4.20
CA GLY A 231 -17.64 9.14 3.29
C GLY A 231 -16.14 9.16 3.54
N SER A 232 -15.49 10.23 3.08
CA SER A 232 -14.06 10.47 3.36
C SER A 232 -13.90 11.06 4.76
N LEU A 233 -13.00 10.52 5.54
CA LEU A 233 -12.71 10.95 6.92
C LEU A 233 -11.24 11.33 7.06
N ASP A 234 -10.95 12.22 8.02
CA ASP A 234 -9.61 12.45 8.53
C ASP A 234 -9.09 11.24 9.34
N ASP A 235 -7.79 11.21 9.62
CA ASP A 235 -7.17 10.08 10.30
C ASP A 235 -7.72 9.85 11.72
N LEU A 236 -8.03 10.89 12.49
CA LEU A 236 -8.56 10.74 13.85
C LEU A 236 -9.97 10.12 13.83
N SER A 237 -10.84 10.60 12.95
CA SER A 237 -12.19 10.04 12.78
C SER A 237 -12.14 8.59 12.25
N LYS A 238 -11.20 8.29 11.34
CA LYS A 238 -10.95 6.93 10.87
C LYS A 238 -10.46 6.01 12.00
N ILE A 239 -9.52 6.47 12.83
CA ILE A 239 -9.03 5.75 14.00
C ILE A 239 -10.18 5.49 14.99
N ALA A 240 -11.05 6.47 15.24
CA ALA A 240 -12.22 6.29 16.10
C ALA A 240 -13.12 5.14 15.62
N LEU A 241 -13.38 5.05 14.31
CA LEU A 241 -14.15 3.94 13.74
C LEU A 241 -13.39 2.62 13.79
N ILE A 242 -12.07 2.60 13.54
CA ILE A 242 -11.25 1.39 13.69
C ILE A 242 -11.33 0.89 15.14
N ASP A 243 -11.09 1.75 16.12
CA ASP A 243 -11.10 1.41 17.55
C ASP A 243 -12.45 0.88 18.01
N SER A 244 -13.53 1.38 17.43
CA SER A 244 -14.90 1.00 17.80
C SER A 244 -15.47 -0.16 16.99
N SER A 245 -14.84 -0.56 15.87
CA SER A 245 -15.27 -1.71 15.07
C SER A 245 -14.93 -3.04 15.77
N CYS A 246 -15.64 -4.10 15.44
CA CYS A 246 -15.23 -5.45 15.83
C CYS A 246 -14.10 -6.00 14.95
N CYS A 247 -14.02 -5.55 13.71
CA CYS A 247 -13.00 -5.97 12.75
C CYS A 247 -12.90 -4.99 11.58
N VAL A 248 -11.77 -5.05 10.87
CA VAL A 248 -11.59 -4.39 9.57
C VAL A 248 -11.63 -5.44 8.46
N VAL A 249 -12.45 -5.21 7.43
CA VAL A 249 -12.67 -6.14 6.32
C VAL A 249 -12.00 -5.62 5.05
N ILE A 250 -11.18 -6.47 4.42
CA ILE A 250 -10.46 -6.17 3.17
C ILE A 250 -10.80 -7.26 2.13
N PRO A 251 -11.93 -7.13 1.42
CA PRO A 251 -12.48 -8.20 0.57
C PRO A 251 -11.95 -8.15 -0.87
N SER A 252 -10.71 -7.75 -1.07
CA SER A 252 -10.10 -7.54 -2.38
C SER A 252 -10.13 -8.80 -3.26
N LEU A 253 -10.27 -8.62 -4.59
CA LEU A 253 -10.49 -9.70 -5.55
C LEU A 253 -9.23 -10.10 -6.34
N SER A 254 -8.12 -9.39 -6.16
CA SER A 254 -6.92 -9.60 -6.98
C SER A 254 -5.65 -9.32 -6.19
N ASP A 255 -4.62 -10.13 -6.42
CA ASP A 255 -3.28 -9.93 -5.88
C ASP A 255 -2.71 -8.54 -6.26
N TYR A 256 -3.05 -8.05 -7.45
CA TYR A 256 -2.56 -6.78 -8.01
C TYR A 256 -2.87 -5.56 -7.12
N VAL A 257 -4.00 -5.56 -6.43
CA VAL A 257 -4.45 -4.39 -5.64
C VAL A 257 -3.98 -4.41 -4.18
N GLU A 258 -3.31 -5.49 -3.73
CA GLU A 258 -2.86 -5.68 -2.35
C GLU A 258 -1.35 -5.96 -2.28
N ALA A 259 -0.53 -4.98 -2.74
CA ALA A 259 0.93 -5.08 -2.65
C ALA A 259 1.46 -5.09 -1.20
N PHE A 260 0.76 -4.41 -0.29
CA PHE A 260 1.09 -4.36 1.14
C PHE A 260 -0.15 -4.29 2.02
N SER A 261 -1.10 -3.40 1.72
CA SER A 261 -2.29 -3.06 2.50
C SER A 261 -2.00 -2.26 3.76
N ILE A 262 -1.90 -0.95 3.59
CA ILE A 262 -1.75 0.01 4.71
C ILE A 262 -2.93 -0.10 5.68
N VAL A 263 -4.15 -0.30 5.17
CA VAL A 263 -5.37 -0.46 5.99
C VAL A 263 -5.27 -1.64 6.95
N ALA A 264 -4.64 -2.75 6.55
CA ALA A 264 -4.40 -3.86 7.47
C ALA A 264 -3.43 -3.47 8.60
N SER A 265 -2.37 -2.72 8.27
CA SER A 265 -1.43 -2.18 9.25
C SER A 265 -2.12 -1.21 10.22
N GLU A 266 -2.98 -0.31 9.72
CA GLU A 266 -3.79 0.61 10.53
C GLU A 266 -4.66 -0.16 11.54
N ALA A 267 -5.34 -1.22 11.10
CA ALA A 267 -6.16 -2.07 11.97
C ALA A 267 -5.31 -2.76 13.05
N TRP A 268 -4.19 -3.37 12.68
CA TRP A 268 -3.32 -4.07 13.63
C TRP A 268 -2.62 -3.13 14.61
N ALA A 269 -2.20 -1.93 14.19
CA ALA A 269 -1.67 -0.91 15.08
C ALA A 269 -2.70 -0.54 16.17
N ARG A 270 -3.99 -0.63 15.85
CA ARG A 270 -5.13 -0.43 16.77
C ARG A 270 -5.63 -1.74 17.41
N ARG A 271 -4.87 -2.85 17.28
CA ARG A 271 -5.22 -4.18 17.81
C ARG A 271 -6.57 -4.72 17.36
N LYS A 272 -7.02 -4.33 16.15
CA LYS A 272 -8.24 -4.84 15.55
C LYS A 272 -7.95 -5.98 14.58
N PRO A 273 -8.74 -7.07 14.61
CA PRO A 273 -8.56 -8.17 13.68
C PRO A 273 -8.89 -7.76 12.24
N VAL A 274 -8.15 -8.32 11.30
CA VAL A 274 -8.38 -8.14 9.88
C VAL A 274 -9.03 -9.37 9.31
N ILE A 275 -10.18 -9.21 8.65
CA ILE A 275 -10.81 -10.28 7.86
C ILE A 275 -10.56 -9.95 6.39
N THR A 276 -9.81 -10.78 5.69
CA THR A 276 -9.43 -10.48 4.32
C THR A 276 -9.52 -11.68 3.40
N SER A 277 -9.74 -11.39 2.13
CA SER A 277 -9.54 -12.40 1.09
C SER A 277 -8.05 -12.77 0.98
N SER A 278 -7.76 -14.01 0.65
CA SER A 278 -6.40 -14.54 0.50
C SER A 278 -5.76 -14.05 -0.81
N VAL A 279 -5.38 -12.77 -0.85
CA VAL A 279 -4.77 -12.10 -2.02
C VAL A 279 -3.52 -11.32 -1.65
N GLY A 280 -2.61 -11.17 -2.62
CA GLY A 280 -1.43 -10.31 -2.54
C GLY A 280 -0.59 -10.54 -1.28
N ALA A 281 -0.18 -9.46 -0.65
CA ALA A 281 0.59 -9.48 0.59
C ALA A 281 -0.22 -10.03 1.78
N LEU A 282 -1.55 -9.88 1.78
CA LEU A 282 -2.39 -10.23 2.91
C LEU A 282 -2.36 -11.72 3.26
N LYS A 283 -2.23 -12.60 2.26
CA LYS A 283 -2.08 -14.05 2.47
C LYS A 283 -0.83 -14.45 3.25
N TYR A 284 0.18 -13.58 3.31
CA TYR A 284 1.42 -13.80 4.07
C TYR A 284 1.43 -13.06 5.41
N ARG A 285 0.64 -11.99 5.53
CA ARG A 285 0.58 -11.14 6.73
C ARG A 285 -0.48 -11.59 7.73
N VAL A 286 -1.58 -12.17 7.25
CA VAL A 286 -2.62 -12.71 8.14
C VAL A 286 -2.22 -14.10 8.61
N LYS A 287 -2.12 -14.22 9.94
CA LYS A 287 -2.01 -15.51 10.65
C LYS A 287 -3.40 -15.86 11.19
N GLU A 288 -4.00 -16.91 10.60
CA GLU A 288 -5.36 -17.35 10.93
C GLU A 288 -5.54 -17.61 12.44
N GLY A 289 -6.56 -16.99 13.05
CA GLY A 289 -6.84 -17.10 14.49
C GLY A 289 -5.82 -16.44 15.42
N VAL A 290 -4.88 -15.64 14.88
CA VAL A 290 -3.87 -14.89 15.65
C VAL A 290 -4.07 -13.38 15.50
N ASN A 291 -4.10 -12.88 14.26
CA ASN A 291 -4.29 -11.47 13.96
C ASN A 291 -5.46 -11.18 13.01
N GLY A 292 -6.16 -12.23 12.57
CA GLY A 292 -7.29 -12.10 11.66
C GLY A 292 -7.74 -13.43 11.07
N PHE A 293 -8.50 -13.34 9.97
CA PHE A 293 -9.08 -14.46 9.27
C PHE A 293 -8.96 -14.29 7.77
N LEU A 294 -8.79 -15.41 7.06
CA LEU A 294 -8.70 -15.49 5.62
C LEU A 294 -9.94 -16.13 5.01
N PHE A 295 -10.38 -15.64 3.86
CA PHE A 295 -11.39 -16.28 3.04
C PHE A 295 -11.01 -16.24 1.55
N LYS A 296 -11.65 -17.07 0.73
CA LYS A 296 -11.39 -17.12 -0.71
C LYS A 296 -11.91 -15.84 -1.40
N PRO A 297 -11.14 -15.21 -2.31
CA PRO A 297 -11.61 -14.04 -3.05
C PRO A 297 -13.00 -14.24 -3.67
N GLY A 298 -13.91 -13.31 -3.41
CA GLY A 298 -15.29 -13.36 -3.90
C GLY A 298 -16.28 -14.19 -3.06
N ASP A 299 -15.80 -14.95 -2.08
CA ASP A 299 -16.64 -15.80 -1.24
C ASP A 299 -17.31 -15.00 -0.11
N TYR A 300 -18.36 -14.26 -0.47
CA TYR A 300 -19.15 -13.50 0.51
C TYR A 300 -19.86 -14.39 1.56
N LYS A 301 -20.10 -15.67 1.27
CA LYS A 301 -20.72 -16.61 2.22
C LYS A 301 -19.74 -16.98 3.33
N ALA A 302 -18.48 -17.26 2.98
CA ALA A 302 -17.43 -17.49 3.96
C ALA A 302 -17.22 -16.23 4.82
N LEU A 303 -17.16 -15.04 4.22
CA LEU A 303 -17.07 -13.77 4.96
C LEU A 303 -18.26 -13.60 5.93
N ALA A 304 -19.50 -13.86 5.49
CA ALA A 304 -20.68 -13.76 6.34
C ALA A 304 -20.60 -14.67 7.57
N ASN A 305 -20.02 -15.86 7.43
CA ASN A 305 -19.83 -16.81 8.53
C ASN A 305 -18.68 -16.44 9.48
N ILE A 306 -17.74 -15.61 9.03
CA ILE A 306 -16.60 -15.16 9.85
C ILE A 306 -16.98 -13.91 10.67
N LEU A 307 -17.77 -12.99 10.13
CA LEU A 307 -18.12 -11.71 10.77
C LEU A 307 -18.58 -11.85 12.24
N PRO A 308 -19.51 -12.76 12.60
CA PRO A 308 -19.92 -12.92 14.00
C PRO A 308 -18.79 -13.34 14.93
N LYS A 309 -17.82 -14.15 14.43
CA LYS A 309 -16.68 -14.62 15.22
C LYS A 309 -15.69 -13.51 15.58
N ALA A 310 -15.70 -12.41 14.81
CA ALA A 310 -14.81 -11.28 15.04
C ALA A 310 -15.22 -10.43 16.25
N LYS A 311 -16.48 -10.48 16.71
CA LYS A 311 -16.94 -9.66 17.84
C LYS A 311 -16.13 -9.90 19.13
N ASP A 312 -15.84 -11.14 19.44
CA ASP A 312 -15.12 -11.54 20.64
C ASP A 312 -13.64 -11.83 20.41
N PHE A 313 -13.20 -11.68 19.15
CA PHE A 313 -11.83 -12.01 18.79
C PHE A 313 -10.86 -10.90 19.17
N LYS A 314 -9.78 -11.25 19.86
CA LYS A 314 -8.69 -10.33 20.22
C LYS A 314 -7.43 -10.70 19.47
N VAL A 315 -6.79 -9.71 18.86
CA VAL A 315 -5.49 -9.85 18.21
C VAL A 315 -4.44 -10.27 19.25
N LYS A 316 -3.82 -11.42 19.01
CA LYS A 316 -2.78 -11.99 19.90
C LYS A 316 -1.40 -11.41 19.60
N GLU A 317 -1.08 -11.23 18.31
CA GLU A 317 0.19 -10.71 17.83
C GLU A 317 -0.05 -9.65 16.75
N ILE A 318 0.66 -8.54 16.85
CA ILE A 318 0.75 -7.54 15.77
C ILE A 318 1.89 -7.96 14.83
N PRO A 319 1.70 -7.97 13.49
CA PRO A 319 2.78 -8.26 12.57
C PRO A 319 3.98 -7.34 12.77
N GLU A 320 5.19 -7.88 12.67
CA GLU A 320 6.46 -7.14 12.85
C GLU A 320 6.66 -6.02 11.81
N ASP A 321 5.95 -6.10 10.69
CA ASP A 321 5.97 -5.10 9.62
C ASP A 321 4.99 -3.91 9.84
N VAL A 322 4.34 -3.85 10.98
CA VAL A 322 3.50 -2.71 11.40
C VAL A 322 4.39 -1.69 12.12
N LEU A 323 4.98 -0.78 11.37
CA LEU A 323 6.02 0.13 11.83
C LEU A 323 5.65 1.60 11.58
N PRO A 324 6.11 2.54 12.42
CA PRO A 324 6.02 3.97 12.12
C PRO A 324 6.98 4.36 10.98
N TRP A 325 6.65 5.41 10.24
CA TRP A 325 7.47 5.91 9.13
C TRP A 325 8.91 6.22 9.53
N GLU A 326 9.15 6.70 10.75
CA GLU A 326 10.52 6.98 11.24
C GLU A 326 11.41 5.74 11.17
N MET A 327 10.89 4.56 11.51
CA MET A 327 11.63 3.29 11.42
C MET A 327 11.80 2.83 9.98
N VAL A 328 10.75 2.93 9.17
CA VAL A 328 10.80 2.53 7.76
C VAL A 328 11.83 3.36 6.99
N VAL A 329 11.87 4.66 7.22
CA VAL A 329 12.86 5.55 6.60
C VAL A 329 14.28 5.21 7.05
N SER A 330 14.50 4.84 8.31
CA SER A 330 15.82 4.34 8.76
C SER A 330 16.23 3.09 8.00
N MET A 331 15.30 2.14 7.75
CA MET A 331 15.60 0.95 6.95
C MET A 331 16.03 1.30 5.52
N TYR A 332 15.37 2.29 4.89
CA TYR A 332 15.80 2.77 3.57
C TYR A 332 17.17 3.44 3.61
N GLU A 333 17.44 4.27 4.63
CA GLU A 333 18.77 4.89 4.79
C GLU A 333 19.89 3.85 4.91
N ASP A 334 19.65 2.76 5.64
CA ASP A 334 20.63 1.68 5.79
C ASP A 334 20.89 0.97 4.45
N VAL A 335 19.83 0.74 3.64
CA VAL A 335 19.98 0.22 2.27
C VAL A 335 20.76 1.19 1.41
N TYR A 336 20.48 2.50 1.49
CA TYR A 336 21.20 3.52 0.71
C TYR A 336 22.67 3.56 1.06
N LYS A 337 23.02 3.62 2.36
CA LYS A 337 24.40 3.61 2.85
C LYS A 337 25.15 2.38 2.36
N LYS A 338 24.58 1.18 2.55
CA LYS A 338 25.15 -0.07 2.07
C LYS A 338 25.39 -0.05 0.56
N THR A 339 24.41 0.44 -0.23
CA THR A 339 24.52 0.53 -1.69
C THR A 339 25.63 1.49 -2.16
N LEU A 340 25.92 2.53 -1.37
CA LEU A 340 27.00 3.47 -1.63
C LEU A 340 28.38 2.89 -1.24
N GLU A 341 28.46 2.13 -0.14
CA GLU A 341 29.67 1.49 0.35
C GLU A 341 30.17 0.38 -0.56
N ASP A 342 29.27 -0.48 -1.07
CA ASP A 342 29.60 -1.60 -1.97
C ASP A 342 30.30 -1.14 -3.26
N SER A 343 30.26 0.15 -3.61
CA SER A 343 30.96 0.73 -4.75
C SER A 343 32.41 1.12 -4.49
N ASN A 344 32.85 1.18 -3.23
CA ASN A 344 34.22 1.54 -2.90
C ASN A 344 35.19 0.35 -2.99
N PHE A 345 34.69 -0.87 -3.18
CA PHE A 345 35.48 -2.09 -3.33
C PHE A 345 35.67 -2.54 -4.80
N GLU A 346 35.00 -1.90 -5.76
CA GLU A 346 35.12 -2.22 -7.20
C GLU A 346 36.04 -1.26 -7.99
N LYS A 347 36.97 -0.52 -7.32
CA LYS A 347 37.98 0.33 -7.95
C LYS A 347 39.39 -0.23 -7.76
#